data_47794656d467d936560c5a30a2f8aec1
#
_entry.id   47794656d467d936560c5a30a2f8aec1
#
_cell.length_a   1.000
_cell.length_b   1.000
_cell.length_c   1.000
_cell.angle_alpha   90.00
_cell.angle_beta   90.00
_cell.angle_gamma   90.00
#
_symmetry.space_group_name_H-M   'P 1'
#
loop_
_entity.id
_entity.type
_entity.pdbx_description
1 polymer ?
#
loop_
_entity_poly.entity_id
_entity_poly.type
_entity_poly.pdbx_seq_one_letter_code
_entity_poly.pdbx_strand_id
1 'polypeptide(L)'
;LGTWNEEEITLLTPDGEISMAEAVKKYGNPAFNVDRTEVRKNIWTRMAGALNIFQKKPYIEADKCVRCGICVQSCPVPGKAVDFRKGKGKPPVYDYRKCIRCFCCQEMCPKKAIKVK
;
A
#
# COMPACT_ATOMS: atom_id res chain seq x y z
N LEU A 1 17.73 -5.93 5.35
CA LEU A 1 17.16 -6.33 4.06
C LEU A 1 18.27 -6.98 3.24
N GLY A 2 18.11 -8.27 2.87
CA GLY A 2 19.06 -9.00 2.06
C GLY A 2 19.17 -8.40 0.65
N THR A 3 20.34 -8.50 0.05
CA THR A 3 20.57 -8.30 -1.37
C THR A 3 20.34 -9.63 -2.08
N TRP A 4 19.75 -9.58 -3.25
CA TRP A 4 19.59 -10.76 -4.12
C TRP A 4 20.41 -10.54 -5.40
N ASN A 5 20.92 -11.63 -5.94
CA ASN A 5 21.69 -11.62 -7.18
C ASN A 5 20.95 -12.52 -8.19
N GLU A 6 20.73 -12.02 -9.41
CA GLU A 6 20.01 -12.75 -10.45
C GLU A 6 20.65 -14.11 -10.78
N GLU A 7 21.98 -14.20 -10.68
CA GLU A 7 22.74 -15.42 -10.93
C GLU A 7 22.47 -16.54 -9.90
N GLU A 8 22.02 -16.18 -8.70
CA GLU A 8 21.73 -17.11 -7.60
C GLU A 8 20.29 -17.60 -7.61
N ILE A 9 19.44 -17.06 -8.51
CA ILE A 9 18.02 -17.40 -8.58
C ILE A 9 17.80 -18.46 -9.64
N THR A 10 17.25 -19.60 -9.23
CA THR A 10 16.75 -20.65 -10.13
C THR A 10 15.22 -20.73 -10.02
N LEU A 11 14.55 -20.98 -11.14
CA LEU A 11 13.10 -21.24 -11.15
C LEU A 11 12.84 -22.73 -11.25
N LEU A 12 11.99 -23.22 -10.36
CA LEU A 12 11.46 -24.58 -10.42
C LEU A 12 10.28 -24.61 -11.41
N THR A 13 10.42 -25.38 -12.47
CA THR A 13 9.36 -25.65 -13.44
C THR A 13 8.98 -27.13 -13.38
N PRO A 14 7.82 -27.54 -13.92
CA PRO A 14 7.46 -28.96 -14.00
C PRO A 14 8.50 -29.82 -14.74
N ASP A 15 9.27 -29.21 -15.63
CA ASP A 15 10.30 -29.86 -16.46
C ASP A 15 11.70 -29.85 -15.81
N GLY A 16 11.85 -29.20 -14.63
CA GLY A 16 13.12 -29.09 -13.90
C GLY A 16 13.47 -27.65 -13.51
N GLU A 17 14.70 -27.47 -13.05
CA GLU A 17 15.24 -26.17 -12.66
C GLU A 17 15.80 -25.44 -13.90
N ILE A 18 15.45 -24.16 -14.02
CA ILE A 18 15.98 -23.28 -15.06
C ILE A 18 16.60 -22.02 -14.44
N SER A 19 17.64 -21.50 -15.08
CA SER A 19 18.26 -20.25 -14.67
C SER A 19 17.35 -19.05 -14.95
N MET A 20 17.59 -17.92 -14.25
CA MET A 20 16.83 -16.69 -14.49
C MET A 20 16.96 -16.22 -15.96
N ALA A 21 18.16 -16.34 -16.56
CA ALA A 21 18.38 -15.94 -17.95
C ALA A 21 17.54 -16.77 -18.94
N GLU A 22 17.44 -18.08 -18.73
CA GLU A 22 16.58 -18.96 -19.52
C GLU A 22 15.10 -18.67 -19.30
N ALA A 23 14.70 -18.41 -18.05
CA ALA A 23 13.33 -18.04 -17.71
C ALA A 23 12.90 -16.74 -18.41
N VAL A 24 13.74 -15.71 -18.39
CA VAL A 24 13.49 -14.45 -19.09
C VAL A 24 13.38 -14.67 -20.61
N LYS A 25 14.21 -15.53 -21.20
CA LYS A 25 14.13 -15.85 -22.63
C LYS A 25 12.86 -16.63 -22.99
N LYS A 26 12.44 -17.57 -22.14
CA LYS A 26 11.28 -18.46 -22.37
C LYS A 26 9.95 -17.79 -22.07
N TYR A 27 9.87 -17.02 -20.98
CA TYR A 27 8.63 -16.44 -20.46
C TYR A 27 8.57 -14.91 -20.50
N GLY A 28 9.73 -14.26 -20.72
CA GLY A 28 9.79 -12.80 -20.80
C GLY A 28 9.04 -12.26 -22.03
N ASN A 29 8.39 -11.14 -21.87
CA ASN A 29 7.75 -10.43 -22.95
C ASN A 29 8.57 -9.19 -23.33
N PRO A 30 9.31 -9.18 -24.47
CA PRO A 30 10.13 -8.04 -24.87
C PRO A 30 9.29 -6.79 -25.21
N ALA A 31 7.99 -6.97 -25.50
CA ALA A 31 7.06 -5.86 -25.72
C ALA A 31 6.53 -5.26 -24.41
N PHE A 32 6.82 -5.88 -23.24
CA PHE A 32 6.43 -5.36 -21.95
C PHE A 32 7.41 -4.27 -21.52
N ASN A 33 7.07 -3.04 -21.86
CA ASN A 33 7.83 -1.86 -21.47
C ASN A 33 7.11 -1.15 -20.32
N VAL A 34 7.66 -1.24 -19.12
CA VAL A 34 7.20 -0.44 -17.98
C VAL A 34 7.92 0.89 -18.03
N ASP A 35 7.20 1.95 -18.36
CA ASP A 35 7.73 3.30 -18.24
C ASP A 35 8.00 3.61 -16.76
N ARG A 36 9.26 3.53 -16.38
CA ARG A 36 9.76 3.88 -15.03
C ARG A 36 10.22 5.33 -14.95
N THR A 37 9.87 6.15 -15.94
CA THR A 37 10.20 7.58 -15.86
C THR A 37 9.53 8.14 -14.62
N GLU A 38 10.34 8.70 -13.73
CA GLU A 38 9.82 9.44 -12.58
C GLU A 38 8.86 10.51 -13.09
N VAL A 39 7.64 10.51 -12.56
CA VAL A 39 6.67 11.56 -12.86
C VAL A 39 7.34 12.90 -12.57
N ARG A 40 7.78 13.53 -13.63
CA ARG A 40 8.43 14.85 -13.56
C ARG A 40 7.48 15.75 -12.78
N LYS A 41 7.92 16.27 -11.65
CA LYS A 41 7.15 17.16 -10.76
C LYS A 41 6.91 18.49 -11.48
N ASN A 42 6.09 18.45 -12.52
CA ASN A 42 5.64 19.63 -13.23
C ASN A 42 4.68 20.45 -12.36
N ILE A 43 4.59 21.73 -12.62
CA ILE A 43 3.66 22.63 -11.95
C ILE A 43 2.21 22.07 -11.98
N TRP A 44 1.85 21.36 -13.03
CA TRP A 44 0.57 20.65 -13.18
C TRP A 44 0.39 19.50 -12.18
N THR A 45 1.45 18.72 -11.86
CA THR A 45 1.38 17.67 -10.84
C THR A 45 1.28 18.25 -9.43
N ARG A 46 1.84 19.44 -9.20
CA ARG A 46 1.67 20.19 -7.94
C ARG A 46 0.25 20.74 -7.81
N MET A 47 -0.33 21.25 -8.89
CA MET A 47 -1.73 21.68 -8.92
C MET A 47 -2.70 20.48 -8.82
N ALA A 48 -2.41 19.36 -9.47
CA ALA A 48 -3.15 18.11 -9.31
C ALA A 48 -3.08 17.58 -7.85
N GLY A 49 -2.01 17.88 -7.13
CA GLY A 49 -1.91 17.60 -5.68
C GLY A 49 -2.93 18.38 -4.84
N ALA A 50 -3.34 19.57 -5.29
CA ALA A 50 -4.43 20.33 -4.66
C ALA A 50 -5.81 19.69 -4.92
N LEU A 51 -5.97 18.93 -6.01
CA LEU A 51 -7.16 18.12 -6.31
C LEU A 51 -7.26 16.82 -5.47
N ASN A 52 -6.38 16.64 -4.51
CA ASN A 52 -6.40 15.54 -3.52
C ASN A 52 -7.71 15.47 -2.70
N ILE A 53 -8.56 16.47 -2.84
CA ILE A 53 -9.90 16.55 -2.24
C ILE A 53 -10.79 15.42 -2.77
N PHE A 54 -10.61 15.03 -4.04
CA PHE A 54 -11.41 13.98 -4.70
C PHE A 54 -10.86 12.55 -4.52
N GLN A 55 -9.70 12.40 -3.89
CA GLN A 55 -9.14 11.06 -3.67
C GLN A 55 -9.88 10.33 -2.55
N LYS A 56 -10.24 9.08 -2.82
CA LYS A 56 -10.88 8.19 -1.86
C LYS A 56 -10.07 8.10 -0.57
N LYS A 57 -10.72 8.29 0.57
CA LYS A 57 -10.09 8.31 1.90
C LYS A 57 -10.79 7.33 2.83
N PRO A 58 -10.04 6.53 3.61
CA PRO A 58 -10.66 5.70 4.63
C PRO A 58 -11.17 6.56 5.78
N TYR A 59 -12.35 6.25 6.31
CA TYR A 59 -12.89 6.88 7.52
C TYR A 59 -13.50 5.82 8.45
N ILE A 60 -13.62 6.13 9.73
CA ILE A 60 -14.12 5.21 10.75
C ILE A 60 -15.55 5.58 11.11
N GLU A 61 -16.47 4.64 10.97
CA GLU A 61 -17.83 4.73 11.53
C GLU A 61 -17.75 4.50 13.03
N ALA A 62 -17.99 5.56 13.82
CA ALA A 62 -17.80 5.54 15.26
C ALA A 62 -18.71 4.51 15.96
N ASP A 63 -19.93 4.33 15.44
CA ASP A 63 -20.95 3.45 15.98
C ASP A 63 -20.59 1.96 15.86
N LYS A 64 -19.86 1.60 14.79
CA LYS A 64 -19.39 0.24 14.54
C LYS A 64 -18.02 -0.04 15.15
N CYS A 65 -17.30 1.00 15.56
CA CYS A 65 -15.92 0.89 16.02
C CYS A 65 -15.85 0.40 17.47
N VAL A 66 -15.33 -0.80 17.66
CA VAL A 66 -15.11 -1.38 19.02
C VAL A 66 -13.75 -0.99 19.62
N ARG A 67 -13.01 -0.10 18.99
CA ARG A 67 -11.73 0.46 19.51
C ARG A 67 -10.63 -0.60 19.76
N CYS A 68 -10.65 -1.71 19.05
CA CYS A 68 -9.69 -2.82 19.23
C CYS A 68 -8.24 -2.48 18.86
N GLY A 69 -7.99 -1.41 18.10
CA GLY A 69 -6.64 -0.98 17.73
C GLY A 69 -6.00 -1.72 16.56
N ILE A 70 -6.63 -2.75 15.98
CA ILE A 70 -6.09 -3.52 14.86
C ILE A 70 -5.71 -2.61 13.68
N CYS A 71 -6.55 -1.64 13.35
CA CYS A 71 -6.27 -0.68 12.27
C CYS A 71 -5.00 0.16 12.52
N VAL A 72 -4.68 0.45 13.78
CA VAL A 72 -3.45 1.15 14.16
C VAL A 72 -2.25 0.23 13.97
N GLN A 73 -2.34 -1.02 14.44
CA GLN A 73 -1.28 -2.02 14.30
C GLN A 73 -0.98 -2.33 12.82
N SER A 74 -2.04 -2.52 12.02
CA SER A 74 -1.94 -2.85 10.59
C SER A 74 -1.51 -1.69 9.70
N CYS A 75 -1.35 -0.48 10.24
CA CYS A 75 -0.88 0.66 9.45
C CYS A 75 0.61 0.52 9.15
N PRO A 76 1.04 0.41 7.86
CA PRO A 76 2.44 0.23 7.50
C PRO A 76 3.26 1.53 7.59
N VAL A 77 2.59 2.68 7.70
CA VAL A 77 3.26 3.98 7.69
C VAL A 77 4.06 4.19 8.98
N PRO A 78 5.34 4.56 8.91
CA PRO A 78 6.12 4.96 10.07
C PRO A 78 5.43 6.10 10.83
N GLY A 79 5.30 5.97 12.16
CA GLY A 79 4.57 6.93 13.00
C GLY A 79 3.06 6.92 12.80
N LYS A 80 2.54 5.84 12.23
CA LYS A 80 1.10 5.53 12.02
C LYS A 80 0.26 6.69 11.49
N ALA A 81 -0.44 6.46 10.40
CA ALA A 81 -1.39 7.41 9.83
C ALA A 81 -2.76 7.36 10.51
N VAL A 82 -3.05 6.32 11.27
CA VAL A 82 -4.26 6.15 12.09
C VAL A 82 -3.85 5.85 13.51
N ASP A 83 -4.41 6.57 14.50
CA ASP A 83 -4.03 6.40 15.90
C ASP A 83 -5.08 6.96 16.86
N PHE A 84 -5.00 6.57 18.15
CA PHE A 84 -5.86 7.00 19.26
C PHE A 84 -5.49 8.39 19.80
N ARG A 85 -5.37 9.39 18.96
CA ARG A 85 -4.96 10.75 19.33
C ARG A 85 -5.92 11.47 20.30
N LYS A 86 -7.18 11.03 20.33
CA LYS A 86 -8.22 11.58 21.22
C LYS A 86 -8.45 10.74 22.49
N GLY A 87 -7.50 9.81 22.78
CA GLY A 87 -7.59 8.88 23.91
C GLY A 87 -8.23 7.54 23.54
N LYS A 88 -7.89 6.48 24.27
CA LYS A 88 -8.35 5.10 24.01
C LYS A 88 -9.86 4.90 24.11
N GLY A 89 -10.57 5.81 24.77
CA GLY A 89 -12.04 5.77 24.87
C GLY A 89 -12.79 6.24 23.63
N LYS A 90 -12.09 6.82 22.63
CA LYS A 90 -12.66 7.30 21.38
C LYS A 90 -12.12 6.51 20.19
N PRO A 91 -12.86 6.44 19.07
CA PRO A 91 -12.33 5.80 17.84
C PRO A 91 -11.01 6.43 17.40
N PRO A 92 -10.11 5.64 16.78
CA PRO A 92 -8.89 6.18 16.20
C PRO A 92 -9.20 7.22 15.12
N VAL A 93 -8.30 8.15 14.90
CA VAL A 93 -8.44 9.21 13.90
C VAL A 93 -7.31 9.12 12.87
N TYR A 94 -7.60 9.50 11.61
CA TYR A 94 -6.64 9.51 10.53
C TYR A 94 -5.89 10.84 10.44
N ASP A 95 -4.59 10.75 10.17
CA ASP A 95 -3.81 11.83 9.60
C ASP A 95 -3.68 11.58 8.09
N TYR A 96 -4.52 12.24 7.31
CA TYR A 96 -4.54 12.05 5.86
C TYR A 96 -3.29 12.59 5.14
N ARG A 97 -2.46 13.39 5.82
CA ARG A 97 -1.17 13.84 5.26
C ARG A 97 -0.14 12.71 5.26
N LYS A 98 -0.24 11.79 6.23
CA LYS A 98 0.61 10.59 6.33
C LYS A 98 0.00 9.38 5.63
N CYS A 99 -1.31 9.34 5.45
CA CYS A 99 -2.03 8.18 4.93
C CYS A 99 -1.71 7.96 3.45
N ILE A 100 -1.06 6.84 3.14
CA ILE A 100 -0.75 6.40 1.77
C ILE A 100 -1.93 5.73 1.07
N ARG A 101 -3.09 5.63 1.72
CA ARG A 101 -4.33 5.04 1.19
C ARG A 101 -4.18 3.58 0.72
N CYS A 102 -3.39 2.79 1.43
CA CYS A 102 -3.23 1.35 1.15
C CYS A 102 -4.45 0.51 1.57
N PHE A 103 -5.37 1.07 2.34
CA PHE A 103 -6.59 0.44 2.86
C PHE A 103 -6.41 -0.81 3.72
N CYS A 104 -5.18 -1.21 4.07
CA CYS A 104 -4.92 -2.35 4.97
C CYS A 104 -5.74 -2.28 6.27
N CYS A 105 -5.91 -1.08 6.83
CA CYS A 105 -6.73 -0.86 8.02
C CYS A 105 -8.21 -1.22 7.80
N GLN A 106 -8.74 -1.07 6.60
CA GLN A 106 -10.11 -1.44 6.24
C GLN A 106 -10.27 -2.95 6.16
N GLU A 107 -9.35 -3.62 5.46
CA GLU A 107 -9.36 -5.08 5.29
C GLU A 107 -9.20 -5.80 6.63
N MET A 108 -8.32 -5.29 7.48
CA MET A 108 -8.06 -5.88 8.79
C MET A 108 -9.12 -5.57 9.85
N CYS A 109 -10.11 -4.75 9.55
CA CYS A 109 -11.13 -4.36 10.53
C CYS A 109 -12.19 -5.47 10.74
N PRO A 110 -12.22 -6.18 11.89
CA PRO A 110 -13.14 -7.31 12.10
C PRO A 110 -14.61 -6.88 12.15
N LYS A 111 -14.87 -5.61 12.49
CA LYS A 111 -16.22 -5.02 12.54
C LYS A 111 -16.60 -4.26 11.27
N LYS A 112 -15.74 -4.30 10.24
CA LYS A 112 -15.95 -3.55 8.98
C LYS A 112 -16.37 -2.08 9.21
N ALA A 113 -15.85 -1.49 10.30
CA ALA A 113 -16.16 -0.12 10.73
C ALA A 113 -15.41 0.93 9.91
N ILE A 114 -14.52 0.54 8.99
CA ILE A 114 -13.77 1.45 8.13
C ILE A 114 -14.37 1.41 6.74
N LYS A 115 -14.76 2.58 6.27
CA LYS A 115 -15.34 2.79 4.93
C LYS A 115 -14.46 3.72 4.12
N VAL A 116 -14.69 3.75 2.82
CA VAL A 116 -14.00 4.62 1.88
C VAL A 116 -14.99 5.67 1.36
N LYS A 117 -14.58 6.90 1.42
CA LYS A 117 -15.38 8.06 0.99
C LYS A 117 -14.73 8.71 -0.22
#